data_03b8d0a2d57fb6c9660b12596e96714e
#
_entry.id   03b8d0a2d57fb6c9660b12596e96714e
#
_cell.length_a   1.000
_cell.length_b   1.000
_cell.length_c   1.000
_cell.angle_alpha   90.00
_cell.angle_beta   90.00
_cell.angle_gamma   90.00
#
_symmetry.space_group_name_H-M   'P 1'
#
loop_
_entity.id
_entity.type
_entity.pdbx_description
1 polymer ?
#
loop_
_entity_poly.entity_id
_entity_poly.type
_entity_poly.pdbx_seq_one_letter_code
_entity_poly.pdbx_strand_id
1 'polypeptide(L)'
;MNLEELSRWSGESAEQLLEWRSLGLIGGGRDDFGPEDVERARLIRFLLRRGIRLEAIVKVDREQDLLASHVRAAFASGVGRSYSLEEAVGIVRLDLATVRRFWRSMSFGAQGERLYEEDVQALKTLKVALDAGFPEEALLQLVRVYADASGASRRQRSASFTSTSTSG
;
A
#
# COMPACT_ATOMS: atom_id res chain seq x y z
N MET A 1 10.36 6.95 16.52
CA MET A 1 9.82 6.16 17.64
C MET A 1 10.78 5.02 17.98
N ASN A 2 10.75 4.54 19.21
CA ASN A 2 11.54 3.38 19.64
C ASN A 2 10.84 2.05 19.29
N LEU A 3 11.52 0.93 19.57
CA LEU A 3 11.01 -0.42 19.26
C LEU A 3 9.71 -0.75 20.01
N GLU A 4 9.58 -0.31 21.24
CA GLU A 4 8.40 -0.57 22.07
C GLU A 4 7.16 0.17 21.54
N GLU A 5 7.35 1.41 21.09
CA GLU A 5 6.31 2.20 20.43
C GLU A 5 5.92 1.58 19.09
N LEU A 6 6.90 1.13 18.28
CA LEU A 6 6.62 0.46 17.03
C LEU A 6 5.83 -0.84 17.25
N SER A 7 6.20 -1.64 18.27
CA SER A 7 5.47 -2.85 18.66
C SER A 7 4.01 -2.53 19.01
N ARG A 8 3.79 -1.49 19.79
CA ARG A 8 2.44 -1.06 20.18
C ARG A 8 1.59 -0.62 18.99
N TRP A 9 2.17 0.13 18.06
CA TRP A 9 1.45 0.67 16.90
C TRP A 9 1.23 -0.34 15.77
N SER A 10 2.18 -1.26 15.58
CA SER A 10 2.07 -2.30 14.56
C SER A 10 1.29 -3.53 15.03
N GLY A 11 1.26 -3.77 16.34
CA GLY A 11 0.68 -4.96 16.95
C GLY A 11 1.56 -6.21 16.83
N GLU A 12 2.87 -6.02 16.57
CA GLU A 12 3.86 -7.10 16.44
C GLU A 12 4.78 -7.16 17.64
N SER A 13 5.33 -8.36 17.92
CA SER A 13 6.29 -8.52 19.00
C SER A 13 7.63 -7.82 18.69
N ALA A 14 8.32 -7.37 19.73
CA ALA A 14 9.64 -6.76 19.58
C ALA A 14 10.64 -7.71 18.91
N GLU A 15 10.57 -9.00 19.21
CA GLU A 15 11.43 -10.05 18.60
C GLU A 15 11.21 -10.12 17.09
N GLN A 16 9.96 -10.13 16.64
CA GLN A 16 9.60 -10.17 15.23
C GLN A 16 10.03 -8.90 14.49
N LEU A 17 9.87 -7.75 15.10
CA LEU A 17 10.33 -6.48 14.54
C LEU A 17 11.85 -6.42 14.41
N LEU A 18 12.60 -6.96 15.37
CA LEU A 18 14.06 -7.06 15.28
C LEU A 18 14.51 -8.01 14.17
N GLU A 19 13.81 -9.12 13.98
CA GLU A 19 14.03 -10.02 12.85
C GLU A 19 13.82 -9.27 11.51
N TRP A 20 12.71 -8.58 11.35
CA TRP A 20 12.42 -7.83 10.12
C TRP A 20 13.41 -6.68 9.89
N ARG A 21 13.89 -6.06 10.97
CA ARG A 21 14.97 -5.06 10.90
C ARG A 21 16.27 -5.68 10.40
N SER A 22 16.64 -6.85 10.90
CA SER A 22 17.86 -7.56 10.47
C SER A 22 17.81 -7.96 8.99
N LEU A 23 16.62 -8.20 8.45
CA LEU A 23 16.38 -8.50 7.04
C LEU A 23 16.30 -7.24 6.16
N GLY A 24 16.34 -6.04 6.78
CA GLY A 24 16.26 -4.77 6.07
C GLY A 24 14.85 -4.36 5.64
N LEU A 25 13.81 -5.03 6.13
CA LEU A 25 12.42 -4.75 5.77
C LEU A 25 11.88 -3.50 6.47
N ILE A 26 12.36 -3.18 7.66
CA ILE A 26 12.00 -2.00 8.46
C ILE A 26 13.25 -1.31 9.00
N GLY A 27 13.12 -0.07 9.46
CA GLY A 27 14.16 0.71 10.13
C GLY A 27 15.16 1.41 9.19
N GLY A 28 15.31 0.98 7.94
CA GLY A 28 16.11 1.65 6.91
C GLY A 28 17.53 2.05 7.30
N GLY A 29 18.18 1.33 8.24
CA GLY A 29 19.52 1.64 8.75
C GLY A 29 19.58 2.78 9.77
N ARG A 30 18.44 3.29 10.24
CA ARG A 30 18.31 4.33 11.26
C ARG A 30 18.19 3.71 12.65
N ASP A 31 18.59 4.46 13.68
CA ASP A 31 18.42 4.02 15.08
C ASP A 31 16.96 4.08 15.52
N ASP A 32 16.19 5.04 14.97
CA ASP A 32 14.79 5.24 15.26
C ASP A 32 13.89 4.76 14.10
N PHE A 33 12.68 4.33 14.46
CA PHE A 33 11.63 3.97 13.50
C PHE A 33 10.73 5.16 13.18
N GLY A 34 10.22 5.22 11.95
CA GLY A 34 9.27 6.23 11.49
C GLY A 34 7.84 5.69 11.36
N PRO A 35 6.87 6.56 11.06
CA PRO A 35 5.50 6.15 10.74
C PRO A 35 5.44 5.18 9.56
N GLU A 36 6.37 5.30 8.62
CA GLU A 36 6.54 4.41 7.48
C GLU A 36 6.86 2.97 7.91
N ASP A 37 7.57 2.78 9.02
CA ASP A 37 7.90 1.45 9.53
C ASP A 37 6.68 0.76 10.14
N VAL A 38 5.74 1.52 10.68
CA VAL A 38 4.43 1.00 11.12
C VAL A 38 3.66 0.42 9.93
N GLU A 39 3.60 1.16 8.82
CA GLU A 39 2.89 0.71 7.61
C GLU A 39 3.59 -0.48 6.95
N ARG A 40 4.93 -0.51 6.93
CA ARG A 40 5.71 -1.66 6.48
C ARG A 40 5.41 -2.89 7.33
N ALA A 41 5.46 -2.76 8.64
CA ALA A 41 5.17 -3.86 9.58
C ALA A 41 3.75 -4.40 9.40
N ARG A 42 2.76 -3.53 9.22
CA ARG A 42 1.37 -3.91 8.95
C ARG A 42 1.23 -4.70 7.65
N LEU A 43 1.89 -4.26 6.57
CA LEU A 43 1.88 -4.97 5.30
C LEU A 43 2.54 -6.35 5.42
N ILE A 44 3.71 -6.44 6.03
CA ILE A 44 4.42 -7.71 6.24
C ILE A 44 3.51 -8.69 7.01
N ARG A 45 2.95 -8.26 8.12
CA ARG A 45 2.00 -9.04 8.91
C ARG A 45 0.81 -9.52 8.08
N PHE A 46 0.23 -8.64 7.27
CA PHE A 46 -0.88 -8.99 6.40
C PHE A 46 -0.50 -10.10 5.43
N LEU A 47 0.64 -9.97 4.77
CA LEU A 47 1.15 -10.97 3.80
C LEU A 47 1.43 -12.31 4.47
N LEU A 48 2.07 -12.30 5.65
CA LEU A 48 2.35 -13.52 6.43
C LEU A 48 1.06 -14.25 6.83
N ARG A 49 0.04 -13.52 7.28
CA ARG A 49 -1.28 -14.09 7.62
C ARG A 49 -2.01 -14.73 6.43
N ARG A 50 -1.65 -14.36 5.21
CA ARG A 50 -2.17 -14.93 3.96
C ARG A 50 -1.33 -16.08 3.44
N GLY A 51 -0.36 -16.55 4.22
CA GLY A 51 0.49 -17.69 3.87
C GLY A 51 1.65 -17.37 2.94
N ILE A 52 1.94 -16.08 2.72
CA ILE A 52 3.12 -15.66 1.98
C ILE A 52 4.31 -15.77 2.92
N ARG A 53 5.35 -16.48 2.49
CA ARG A 53 6.54 -16.70 3.32
C ARG A 53 7.41 -15.44 3.41
N LEU A 54 8.06 -15.26 4.54
CA LEU A 54 8.92 -14.10 4.79
C LEU A 54 10.05 -13.98 3.75
N GLU A 55 10.64 -15.09 3.32
CA GLU A 55 11.69 -15.11 2.30
C GLU A 55 11.21 -14.57 0.95
N ALA A 56 9.94 -14.84 0.59
CA ALA A 56 9.34 -14.32 -0.63
C ALA A 56 9.13 -12.79 -0.53
N ILE A 57 8.73 -12.30 0.64
CA ILE A 57 8.59 -10.86 0.89
C ILE A 57 9.94 -10.17 0.78
N VAL A 58 10.98 -10.71 1.42
CA VAL A 58 12.35 -10.19 1.36
C VAL A 58 12.84 -10.13 -0.08
N LYS A 59 12.64 -11.20 -0.86
CA LYS A 59 13.07 -11.26 -2.25
C LYS A 59 12.40 -10.17 -3.09
N VAL A 60 11.09 -10.05 -3.01
CA VAL A 60 10.32 -9.08 -3.79
C VAL A 60 10.66 -7.65 -3.37
N ASP A 61 10.84 -7.41 -2.07
CA ASP A 61 11.21 -6.08 -1.58
C ASP A 61 12.59 -5.65 -2.08
N ARG A 62 13.58 -6.55 -2.07
CA ARG A 62 14.92 -6.28 -2.60
C ARG A 62 14.96 -6.03 -4.10
N GLU A 63 14.16 -6.75 -4.86
CA GLU A 63 14.13 -6.65 -6.32
C GLU A 63 13.31 -5.46 -6.81
N GLN A 64 12.24 -5.09 -6.08
CA GLN A 64 11.18 -4.22 -6.60
C GLN A 64 10.72 -3.13 -5.61
N ASP A 65 11.37 -3.03 -4.47
CA ASP A 65 11.06 -2.00 -3.47
C ASP A 65 9.56 -2.01 -3.05
N LEU A 66 9.03 -3.21 -2.79
CA LEU A 66 7.62 -3.45 -2.50
C LEU A 66 7.11 -2.62 -1.33
N LEU A 67 7.83 -2.66 -0.21
CA LEU A 67 7.41 -1.99 1.03
C LEU A 67 7.48 -0.47 0.89
N ALA A 68 8.51 0.06 0.26
CA ALA A 68 8.61 1.49 0.04
C ALA A 68 7.57 2.00 -0.97
N SER A 69 7.22 1.21 -1.97
CA SER A 69 6.13 1.53 -2.91
C SER A 69 4.78 1.58 -2.19
N HIS A 70 4.52 0.63 -1.28
CA HIS A 70 3.33 0.63 -0.44
C HIS A 70 3.28 1.89 0.46
N VAL A 71 4.38 2.22 1.12
CA VAL A 71 4.48 3.41 1.98
C VAL A 71 4.23 4.68 1.19
N ARG A 72 4.86 4.82 0.02
CA ARG A 72 4.62 5.98 -0.86
C ARG A 72 3.13 6.11 -1.21
N ALA A 73 2.47 5.02 -1.55
CA ALA A 73 1.04 5.01 -1.84
C ALA A 73 0.19 5.36 -0.61
N ALA A 74 0.57 4.89 0.59
CA ALA A 74 -0.15 5.17 1.84
C ALA A 74 -0.12 6.66 2.22
N PHE A 75 1.01 7.33 1.98
CA PHE A 75 1.21 8.73 2.35
C PHE A 75 1.02 9.73 1.19
N ALA A 76 0.82 9.25 -0.05
CA ALA A 76 0.58 10.12 -1.19
C ALA A 76 -0.75 10.87 -1.02
N SER A 77 -0.67 12.17 -1.08
CA SER A 77 -1.85 13.05 -1.06
C SER A 77 -2.26 13.32 -2.50
N GLY A 78 -3.39 12.80 -2.94
CA GLY A 78 -4.07 12.89 -4.24
C GLY A 78 -3.89 14.13 -5.14
N VAL A 79 -2.69 14.63 -5.29
CA VAL A 79 -2.33 15.74 -6.19
C VAL A 79 -1.38 15.19 -7.24
N GLY A 80 -1.91 14.78 -8.40
CA GLY A 80 -1.08 14.22 -9.46
C GLY A 80 -1.81 14.11 -10.80
N ARG A 81 -1.05 13.79 -11.84
CA ARG A 81 -1.54 13.47 -13.17
C ARG A 81 -2.54 12.32 -13.10
N SER A 82 -3.64 12.43 -13.83
CA SER A 82 -4.62 11.35 -13.96
C SER A 82 -4.44 10.61 -15.29
N TYR A 83 -4.70 9.32 -15.25
CA TYR A 83 -4.56 8.39 -16.38
C TYR A 83 -5.90 7.72 -16.70
N SER A 84 -6.13 7.38 -17.95
CA SER A 84 -7.20 6.46 -18.33
C SER A 84 -6.81 5.02 -17.98
N LEU A 85 -7.79 4.12 -18.00
CA LEU A 85 -7.54 2.69 -17.79
C LEU A 85 -6.58 2.12 -18.84
N GLU A 86 -6.76 2.53 -20.10
CA GLU A 86 -5.93 2.13 -21.24
C GLU A 86 -4.50 2.64 -21.11
N GLU A 87 -4.31 3.89 -20.68
CA GLU A 87 -2.98 4.44 -20.40
C GLU A 87 -2.27 3.67 -19.27
N ALA A 88 -2.99 3.35 -18.21
CA ALA A 88 -2.46 2.57 -17.09
C ALA A 88 -2.05 1.15 -17.53
N VAL A 89 -2.87 0.48 -18.34
CA VAL A 89 -2.55 -0.83 -18.93
C VAL A 89 -1.25 -0.78 -19.72
N GLY A 90 -1.05 0.24 -20.55
CA GLY A 90 0.18 0.44 -21.31
C GLY A 90 1.41 0.68 -20.45
N ILE A 91 1.28 1.43 -19.36
CA ILE A 91 2.37 1.76 -18.44
C ILE A 91 2.75 0.53 -17.58
N VAL A 92 1.75 -0.14 -17.04
CA VAL A 92 1.95 -1.25 -16.06
C VAL A 92 2.25 -2.58 -16.78
N ARG A 93 1.84 -2.72 -18.03
CA ARG A 93 1.95 -3.97 -18.81
C ARG A 93 1.23 -5.15 -18.17
N LEU A 94 0.06 -4.90 -17.62
CA LEU A 94 -0.92 -5.91 -17.22
C LEU A 94 -2.04 -5.97 -18.25
N ASP A 95 -2.74 -7.10 -18.32
CA ASP A 95 -3.93 -7.19 -19.16
C ASP A 95 -5.08 -6.35 -18.60
N LEU A 96 -5.93 -5.87 -19.49
CA LEU A 96 -7.05 -4.98 -19.14
C LEU A 96 -8.01 -5.64 -18.14
N ALA A 97 -8.27 -6.95 -18.25
CA ALA A 97 -9.16 -7.67 -17.34
C ALA A 97 -8.62 -7.69 -15.90
N THR A 98 -7.32 -7.91 -15.74
CA THR A 98 -6.64 -7.86 -14.44
C THR A 98 -6.68 -6.46 -13.86
N VAL A 99 -6.32 -5.45 -14.63
CA VAL A 99 -6.37 -4.04 -14.19
C VAL A 99 -7.80 -3.66 -13.77
N ARG A 100 -8.83 -4.05 -14.52
CA ARG A 100 -10.24 -3.81 -14.15
C ARG A 100 -10.64 -4.49 -12.85
N ARG A 101 -10.22 -5.73 -12.62
CA ARG A 101 -10.51 -6.44 -11.37
C ARG A 101 -9.92 -5.71 -10.16
N PHE A 102 -8.67 -5.30 -10.27
CA PHE A 102 -8.01 -4.53 -9.23
C PHE A 102 -8.62 -3.15 -9.05
N TRP A 103 -8.92 -2.46 -10.16
CA TRP A 103 -9.58 -1.17 -10.13
C TRP A 103 -10.94 -1.22 -9.43
N ARG A 104 -11.78 -2.20 -9.76
CA ARG A 104 -13.07 -2.41 -9.08
C ARG A 104 -12.90 -2.72 -7.60
N SER A 105 -11.84 -3.39 -7.22
CA SER A 105 -11.54 -3.69 -5.81
C SER A 105 -11.03 -2.48 -5.04
N MET A 106 -10.42 -1.51 -5.72
CA MET A 106 -9.95 -0.23 -5.14
C MET A 106 -11.04 0.85 -5.12
N SER A 107 -11.97 0.80 -6.07
CA SER A 107 -12.97 1.85 -6.26
C SER A 107 -14.26 1.53 -5.52
N PHE A 108 -14.44 2.07 -4.32
CA PHE A 108 -15.73 2.14 -3.68
C PHE A 108 -16.60 3.22 -4.37
N GLY A 109 -17.34 2.83 -5.40
CA GLY A 109 -18.34 3.68 -6.00
C GLY A 109 -17.87 5.05 -6.50
N ALA A 110 -16.58 5.22 -6.70
CA ALA A 110 -16.02 6.47 -7.18
C ALA A 110 -16.42 6.69 -8.64
N GLN A 111 -17.12 7.76 -8.87
CA GLN A 111 -17.49 8.27 -10.17
C GLN A 111 -16.22 8.61 -10.95
N GLY A 112 -15.91 7.82 -11.95
CA GLY A 112 -14.87 8.13 -12.92
C GLY A 112 -13.84 7.00 -13.14
N GLU A 113 -13.59 6.71 -14.40
CA GLU A 113 -12.60 5.73 -14.86
C GLU A 113 -11.17 6.34 -14.93
N ARG A 114 -10.81 7.20 -13.97
CA ARG A 114 -9.50 7.84 -13.95
C ARG A 114 -8.66 7.35 -12.80
N LEU A 115 -7.45 6.93 -13.12
CA LEU A 115 -6.43 6.53 -12.18
C LEU A 115 -5.48 7.70 -11.91
N TYR A 116 -4.99 7.82 -10.70
CA TYR A 116 -3.96 8.78 -10.34
C TYR A 116 -2.59 8.10 -10.30
N GLU A 117 -1.53 8.88 -10.16
CA GLU A 117 -0.16 8.36 -10.10
C GLU A 117 0.01 7.26 -9.04
N GLU A 118 -0.62 7.45 -7.89
CA GLU A 118 -0.65 6.49 -6.77
C GLU A 118 -1.26 5.14 -7.18
N ASP A 119 -2.35 5.19 -7.96
CA ASP A 119 -3.02 3.99 -8.44
C ASP A 119 -2.14 3.24 -9.44
N VAL A 120 -1.46 3.97 -10.31
CA VAL A 120 -0.51 3.40 -11.28
C VAL A 120 0.69 2.77 -10.55
N GLN A 121 1.21 3.40 -9.50
CA GLN A 121 2.28 2.82 -8.68
C GLN A 121 1.81 1.57 -7.93
N ALA A 122 0.60 1.58 -7.40
CA ALA A 122 0.00 0.40 -6.79
C ALA A 122 -0.14 -0.76 -7.78
N LEU A 123 -0.58 -0.48 -9.02
CA LEU A 123 -0.66 -1.48 -10.08
C LEU A 123 0.72 -2.03 -10.49
N LYS A 124 1.76 -1.19 -10.53
CA LYS A 124 3.14 -1.64 -10.79
C LYS A 124 3.62 -2.60 -9.71
N THR A 125 3.40 -2.26 -8.45
CA THR A 125 3.73 -3.11 -7.31
C THR A 125 2.98 -4.44 -7.37
N LEU A 126 1.73 -4.38 -7.77
CA LEU A 126 0.87 -5.55 -7.96
C LEU A 126 1.40 -6.48 -9.06
N LYS A 127 1.80 -5.91 -10.21
CA LYS A 127 2.41 -6.68 -11.31
C LYS A 127 3.63 -7.44 -10.83
N VAL A 128 4.50 -6.78 -10.10
CA VAL A 128 5.70 -7.38 -9.53
C VAL A 128 5.38 -8.54 -8.62
N ALA A 129 4.39 -8.37 -7.73
CA ALA A 129 3.96 -9.44 -6.84
C ALA A 129 3.35 -10.63 -7.61
N LEU A 130 2.57 -10.37 -8.68
CA LEU A 130 2.04 -11.42 -9.55
C LEU A 130 3.17 -12.16 -10.28
N ASP A 131 4.14 -11.45 -10.84
CA ASP A 131 5.30 -12.03 -11.53
C ASP A 131 6.18 -12.84 -10.58
N ALA A 132 6.21 -12.48 -9.29
CA ALA A 132 6.88 -13.24 -8.23
C ALA A 132 6.11 -14.48 -7.76
N GLY A 133 4.91 -14.72 -8.29
CA GLY A 133 4.09 -15.89 -7.97
C GLY A 133 3.18 -15.72 -6.76
N PHE A 134 2.93 -14.50 -6.31
CA PHE A 134 1.95 -14.25 -5.26
C PHE A 134 0.53 -14.56 -5.75
N PRO A 135 -0.33 -15.22 -4.94
CA PRO A 135 -1.68 -15.52 -5.34
C PRO A 135 -2.50 -14.24 -5.64
N GLU A 136 -3.15 -14.18 -6.79
CA GLU A 136 -3.98 -13.04 -7.19
C GLU A 136 -5.07 -12.70 -6.15
N GLU A 137 -5.71 -13.71 -5.56
CA GLU A 137 -6.73 -13.52 -4.53
C GLU A 137 -6.18 -12.83 -3.27
N ALA A 138 -4.98 -13.18 -2.84
CA ALA A 138 -4.32 -12.53 -1.70
C ALA A 138 -4.05 -11.05 -2.00
N LEU A 139 -3.62 -10.74 -3.21
CA LEU A 139 -3.37 -9.38 -3.66
C LEU A 139 -4.67 -8.57 -3.80
N LEU A 140 -5.75 -9.16 -4.32
CA LEU A 140 -7.07 -8.54 -4.38
C LEU A 140 -7.61 -8.18 -2.99
N GLN A 141 -7.41 -9.05 -2.01
CA GLN A 141 -7.82 -8.78 -0.64
C GLN A 141 -6.96 -7.70 0.02
N LEU A 142 -5.65 -7.67 -0.27
CA LEU A 142 -4.77 -6.60 0.15
C LEU A 142 -5.26 -5.24 -0.36
N VAL A 143 -5.59 -5.18 -1.64
CA VAL A 143 -6.11 -3.97 -2.30
C VAL A 143 -7.42 -3.51 -1.67
N ARG A 144 -8.34 -4.42 -1.34
CA ARG A 144 -9.61 -4.09 -0.66
C ARG A 144 -9.38 -3.48 0.72
N VAL A 145 -8.53 -4.09 1.54
CA VAL A 145 -8.21 -3.57 2.88
C VAL A 145 -7.55 -2.20 2.77
N TYR A 146 -6.71 -2.02 1.78
CA TYR A 146 -6.02 -0.76 1.51
C TYR A 146 -6.98 0.35 1.06
N ALA A 147 -7.90 0.02 0.15
CA ALA A 147 -8.92 0.95 -0.32
C ALA A 147 -9.86 1.38 0.81
N ASP A 148 -10.25 0.48 1.70
CA ASP A 148 -11.06 0.78 2.89
C ASP A 148 -10.35 1.78 3.81
N ALA A 149 -9.09 1.56 4.12
CA ALA A 149 -8.28 2.45 4.95
C ALA A 149 -8.09 3.83 4.30
N SER A 150 -7.81 3.88 3.00
CA SER A 150 -7.63 5.12 2.22
C SER A 150 -8.95 5.86 1.99
N GLY A 151 -10.04 5.15 1.78
CA GLY A 151 -11.38 5.72 1.62
C GLY A 151 -11.90 6.38 2.89
N ALA A 152 -11.62 5.82 4.06
CA ALA A 152 -11.94 6.44 5.35
C ALA A 152 -11.17 7.76 5.54
N SER A 153 -9.88 7.79 5.20
CA SER A 153 -9.04 9.00 5.27
C SER A 153 -9.48 10.08 4.28
N ARG A 154 -9.94 9.71 3.08
CA ARG A 154 -10.47 10.66 2.08
C ARG A 154 -11.80 11.26 2.52
N ARG A 155 -12.71 10.49 3.13
CA ARG A 155 -13.99 10.97 3.66
C ARG A 155 -13.83 11.94 4.82
N GLN A 156 -12.88 11.70 5.72
CA GLN A 156 -12.59 12.61 6.83
C GLN A 156 -12.04 13.96 6.37
N ARG A 157 -11.24 14.00 5.30
CA ARG A 157 -10.73 15.27 4.73
C ARG A 157 -11.78 16.08 3.98
N SER A 158 -12.73 15.45 3.31
CA SER A 158 -13.86 16.13 2.65
C SER A 158 -14.83 16.77 3.66
N ALA A 159 -15.06 16.13 4.80
CA ALA A 159 -15.90 16.65 5.87
C ALA A 159 -15.27 17.87 6.58
N SER A 160 -13.93 17.94 6.65
CA SER A 160 -13.24 19.08 7.27
C SER A 160 -13.20 20.34 6.39
N PHE A 161 -13.39 20.21 5.07
CA PHE A 161 -13.34 21.34 4.14
C PHE A 161 -14.70 22.08 4.00
N THR A 162 -15.79 21.46 4.42
CA THR A 162 -17.14 22.04 4.34
C THR A 162 -17.54 22.86 5.56
N SER A 163 -16.72 22.90 6.61
CA SER A 163 -17.05 23.58 7.89
C SER A 163 -16.50 25.01 8.01
N THR A 164 -15.83 25.57 7.01
CA THR A 164 -15.17 26.87 7.13
C THR A 164 -15.72 27.94 6.17
N SER A 165 -16.96 27.82 5.70
CA SER A 165 -17.54 28.83 4.83
C SER A 165 -18.98 29.17 5.22
N THR A 166 -19.17 29.67 6.46
CA THR A 166 -20.36 30.49 6.79
C THR A 166 -20.08 31.28 8.07
N SER A 167 -19.47 32.43 7.95
CA SER A 167 -19.65 33.59 8.83
C SER A 167 -19.06 34.82 8.14
N GLY A 168 -19.91 35.64 7.60
CA GLY A 168 -19.67 36.98 7.14
C GLY A 168 -20.95 37.62 6.80
#